data_9fdbcb99945a24e6e39a04ddd49615ea
#
_entry.id   9fdbcb99945a24e6e39a04ddd49615ea
#
_cell.length_a   1.000
_cell.length_b   1.000
_cell.length_c   1.000
_cell.angle_alpha   90.00
_cell.angle_beta   90.00
_cell.angle_gamma   90.00
#
_symmetry.space_group_name_H-M   'P 1'
#
loop_
_entity.id
_entity.type
_entity.pdbx_description
1 polymer ?
#
loop_
_entity_poly.entity_id
_entity_poly.type
_entity_poly.pdbx_seq_one_letter_code
_entity_poly.pdbx_strand_id
1 'polypeptide(L)' 'MTAFMLACYMNGVASGAIYFRNVADCTFYTEYLSKQTYDTATGEKATYECICKLVPRVEEMKVRVY' A
#
# COMPACT_ATOMS: atom_id res chain seq x y z
N MET A 1 14.58 8.76 -10.02
CA MET A 1 14.67 7.71 -8.99
C MET A 1 13.46 6.79 -9.12
N THR A 2 13.69 5.51 -9.01
CA THR A 2 12.62 4.53 -9.02
C THR A 2 12.20 4.21 -7.60
N ALA A 3 10.90 4.13 -7.37
CA ALA A 3 10.35 3.76 -6.08
C ALA A 3 9.31 2.67 -6.25
N PHE A 4 8.84 2.13 -5.13
CA PHE A 4 7.84 1.09 -5.11
C PHE A 4 6.63 1.61 -4.35
N MET A 5 5.49 1.65 -5.03
CA MET A 5 4.26 2.17 -4.46
C MET A 5 3.46 1.03 -3.84
N LEU A 6 3.24 1.12 -2.55
CA LEU A 6 2.33 0.21 -1.85
C LEU A 6 0.95 0.85 -1.87
N ALA A 7 0.05 0.28 -2.65
CA ALA A 7 -1.33 0.74 -2.74
C ALA A 7 -2.24 -0.28 -2.08
N CYS A 8 -3.07 0.16 -1.17
CA CYS A 8 -3.98 -0.69 -0.42
C CYS A 8 -5.42 -0.31 -0.68
N TYR A 9 -6.29 -1.30 -0.72
CA TYR A 9 -7.71 -1.15 -0.96
C TYR A 9 -8.47 -1.90 0.12
N MET A 10 -9.54 -1.31 0.61
CA MET A 10 -10.46 -1.96 1.54
C MET A 10 -11.85 -1.99 0.89
N ASN A 11 -12.38 -3.18 0.65
CA ASN A 11 -13.68 -3.37 -0.02
C ASN A 11 -13.74 -2.67 -1.38
N GLY A 12 -12.65 -2.70 -2.13
CA GLY A 12 -12.56 -2.08 -3.44
C GLY A 12 -12.33 -0.57 -3.43
N VAL A 13 -12.24 0.04 -2.24
CA VAL A 13 -12.00 1.48 -2.11
C VAL A 13 -10.55 1.72 -1.74
N ALA A 14 -9.87 2.59 -2.49
CA ALA A 14 -8.48 2.93 -2.23
C ALA A 14 -8.36 3.62 -0.87
N SER A 15 -7.46 3.10 -0.01
CA SER A 15 -7.23 3.66 1.32
C SER A 15 -5.94 4.45 1.44
N GLY A 16 -5.18 4.58 0.34
CA GLY A 16 -3.97 5.38 0.31
C GLY A 16 -2.81 4.64 -0.31
N ALA A 17 -1.69 5.33 -0.47
CA ALA A 17 -0.48 4.77 -1.02
C ALA A 17 0.73 5.28 -0.27
N ILE A 18 1.75 4.42 -0.14
CA ILE A 18 3.02 4.75 0.49
C ILE A 18 4.12 4.36 -0.49
N TYR A 19 5.14 5.21 -0.60
CA TYR A 19 6.24 5.00 -1.53
C TYR A 19 7.48 4.57 -0.77
N PHE A 20 8.11 3.49 -1.22
CA PHE A 20 9.32 2.95 -0.61
C PHE A 20 10.46 2.94 -1.61
N ARG A 21 11.69 3.14 -1.11
CA ARG A 21 12.91 3.05 -1.93
C ARG A 21 13.32 1.62 -2.20
N ASN A 22 12.87 0.70 -1.37
CA ASN A 22 13.31 -0.68 -1.38
C ASN A 22 12.10 -1.60 -1.59
N VAL A 23 12.20 -2.51 -2.56
CA VAL A 23 11.13 -3.46 -2.85
C VAL A 23 10.85 -4.40 -1.68
N ALA A 24 11.87 -4.72 -0.90
CA ALA A 24 11.69 -5.60 0.26
C ALA A 24 10.75 -4.98 1.30
N ASP A 25 10.87 -3.68 1.53
CA ASP A 25 9.97 -2.97 2.45
C ASP A 25 8.54 -2.94 1.91
N CYS A 26 8.38 -2.67 0.62
CA CYS A 26 7.08 -2.66 -0.02
C CYS A 26 6.40 -4.03 0.09
N THR A 27 7.14 -5.10 -0.20
CA THR A 27 6.64 -6.47 -0.12
C THR A 27 6.29 -6.85 1.32
N PHE A 28 7.14 -6.47 2.27
CA PHE A 28 6.90 -6.73 3.69
C PHE A 28 5.57 -6.13 4.15
N TYR A 29 5.33 -4.87 3.85
CA TYR A 29 4.10 -4.21 4.25
C TYR A 29 2.89 -4.73 3.49
N THR A 30 3.06 -5.15 2.23
CA THR A 30 2.00 -5.78 1.47
C THR A 30 1.50 -7.04 2.18
N GLU A 31 2.42 -7.91 2.59
CA GLU A 31 2.08 -9.13 3.32
C GLU A 31 1.51 -8.83 4.69
N TYR A 32 2.11 -7.88 5.41
CA TYR A 32 1.67 -7.52 6.75
C TYR A 32 0.24 -6.99 6.73
N LEU A 33 -0.07 -6.04 5.85
CA LEU A 33 -1.40 -5.42 5.82
C LEU A 33 -2.46 -6.35 5.25
N SER A 34 -2.12 -7.22 4.31
CA SER A 34 -3.08 -8.16 3.74
C SER A 34 -3.53 -9.24 4.74
N LYS A 35 -2.79 -9.42 5.84
CA LYS A 35 -3.16 -10.34 6.92
C LYS A 35 -3.97 -9.68 8.02
N GLN A 36 -4.12 -8.36 8.00
CA GLN A 36 -4.87 -7.61 8.99
C GLN A 36 -6.35 -7.64 8.66
N THR A 37 -7.19 -7.87 9.66
CA THR A 37 -8.62 -7.84 9.53
C THR A 37 -9.17 -6.73 10.42
N TYR A 38 -10.06 -5.92 9.89
CA TYR A 38 -10.61 -4.77 10.59
C TYR A 38 -12.13 -4.91 10.69
N ASP A 39 -12.68 -4.48 11.83
CA ASP A 39 -14.13 -4.42 12.01
C ASP A 39 -14.64 -3.11 11.41
N THR A 40 -15.64 -3.21 10.55
CA THR A 40 -16.29 -2.04 9.98
C THR A 40 -17.41 -1.54 10.89
N ALA A 41 -17.94 -0.35 10.59
CA ALA A 41 -19.03 0.23 11.37
C ALA A 41 -20.31 -0.61 11.34
N THR A 42 -20.45 -1.48 10.34
CA THR A 42 -21.61 -2.38 10.22
C THR A 42 -21.40 -3.72 10.91
N GLY A 43 -20.25 -3.91 11.56
CA GLY A 43 -19.91 -5.17 12.23
C GLY A 43 -19.32 -6.23 11.30
N GLU A 44 -19.18 -5.94 10.02
CA GLU A 44 -18.53 -6.84 9.07
C GLU A 44 -17.01 -6.74 9.21
N LYS A 45 -16.33 -7.83 8.86
CA LYS A 45 -14.87 -7.82 8.83
C LYS A 45 -14.39 -7.49 7.43
N ALA A 46 -13.41 -6.59 7.37
CA ALA A 46 -12.78 -6.17 6.12
C ALA A 46 -11.29 -6.45 6.18
N THR A 47 -10.72 -6.85 5.04
CA THR A 47 -9.29 -7.12 4.91
C THR A 47 -8.73 -6.18 3.85
N TYR A 48 -7.52 -5.66 4.08
CA TYR A 48 -6.82 -4.87 3.06
C TYR A 48 -6.33 -5.78 1.93
N GLU A 49 -6.50 -5.30 0.72
CA GLU A 49 -5.85 -5.87 -0.45
C GLU A 49 -4.79 -4.88 -0.89
N CYS A 50 -3.52 -5.28 -0.79
CA CYS A 50 -2.42 -4.41 -1.11
C CYS A 50 -1.62 -4.93 -2.29
N ILE A 51 -1.15 -4.01 -3.13
CA ILE A 51 -0.27 -4.33 -4.25
C ILE A 51 0.95 -3.44 -4.20
N CYS A 52 2.06 -3.97 -4.69
CA CYS A 52 3.30 -3.23 -4.81
C CYS A 52 3.60 -3.00 -6.28
N LYS A 53 3.68 -1.73 -6.70
CA LYS A 53 3.94 -1.35 -8.10
C LYS A 53 5.24 -0.59 -8.23
N LEU A 54 5.93 -0.81 -9.34
CA LEU A 54 7.11 -0.04 -9.70
C LEU A 54 6.69 1.34 -10.21
N VAL A 55 7.28 2.38 -9.63
CA VAL A 55 7.02 3.77 -10.04
C VAL A 55 8.33 4.40 -10.48
N PRO A 56 8.57 4.56 -11.80
CA PRO A 56 9.74 5.27 -12.27
C PRO A 56 9.53 6.78 -12.09
N ARG A 57 10.64 7.51 -11.91
CA ARG A 57 10.62 8.97 -11.79
C ARG A 57 9.72 9.47 -10.67
N VAL A 58 9.81 8.84 -9.51
CA VAL A 58 8.98 9.19 -8.35
C VAL A 58 9.23 10.64 -7.89
N GLU A 59 10.41 11.20 -8.17
CA GLU A 59 10.74 12.58 -7.82
C GLU A 59 9.85 13.60 -8.52
N GLU A 60 9.29 13.26 -9.66
CA GLU A 60 8.36 14.14 -10.38
C GLU A 60 7.00 14.22 -9.70
N MET A 61 6.69 13.27 -8.84
CA MET A 61 5.40 13.19 -8.16
C MET A 61 5.34 14.02 -6.88
N LYS A 62 6.48 14.53 -6.40
CA LYS A 62 6.58 15.32 -5.17
C LYS A 62 5.98 14.61 -3.95
N VAL A 63 6.19 13.31 -3.85
CA VAL A 63 5.72 12.49 -2.73
C VAL A 63 6.89 12.10 -1.84
N ARG A 64 6.59 11.77 -0.58
CA ARG A 64 7.61 11.27 0.33
C ARG A 64 7.91 9.81 0.02
N VAL A 65 9.20 9.47 -0.07
CA VAL A 65 9.67 8.11 -0.29
C VAL A 65 10.40 7.64 0.97
N TYR A 66 9.95 6.55 1.52
CA TYR A 66 10.50 5.97 2.75
C TYR A 66 11.61 4.95 2.55
#